data_0ea12dafb1f173baf95c6daa85f23b51
#
_entry.id   0ea12dafb1f173baf95c6daa85f23b51
#
_cell.length_a   1.000
_cell.length_b   1.000
_cell.length_c   1.000
_cell.angle_alpha   90.00
_cell.angle_beta   90.00
_cell.angle_gamma   90.00
#
_symmetry.space_group_name_H-M   'P 1'
#
loop_
_entity.id
_entity.type
_entity.pdbx_description
1 polymer ?
#
loop_
_entity_poly.entity_id
_entity_poly.type
_entity_poly.pdbx_seq_one_letter_code
_entity_poly.pdbx_strand_id
1 'polypeptide(L)'
;MFAKTYGATTLGIDGRIIDVEVDVSPGLPGFELVGLPDTSVKESKERVRTAIRNSGIQLRQERVTVNLAPADVRKDSSGLDLPIAVGLLASYGMVPEAAVQGALFSAELSLDGNCRPISGILPMAITAREHGLTEFYVAPSNGDEALLIDGLKVYAVENLAQLVRHLTGVETLSPAMPQATEQKKDAAFTDDFADVQGQYQAKRALEIAAAGGHNVLVVGVPGSGKTMLARRMSSILPELTKEEAIEITKIYSISGLLGKDTGLVTTRPFRSPHHTSSTVAMIGGGSIPRPGEVTLAHHGVLFLDELPEFSKKTLEVLREPIEDRQITVSRANATLTFPSSIILVAAMNPCPCGYYGDKNHVCECSAGEIKRYTRKISGPLLDRIDIHIRVSRVDYNDLHTTQRAESSAAIRARVVAAREAQRVRLKSYDLFCNAQMNHSMIKKYCRLQSDAEGILEAAFHRINLSARSHDRIIKVARTIADLDGAQEIAAKHIAEAIQLRSDIGLNID
;
A
#
# COMPACT_ATOMS: atom_id res chain seq x y z
N MET A 1 -11.46 30.78 -31.29
CA MET A 1 -11.29 29.41 -31.85
C MET A 1 -11.22 28.48 -30.66
N PHE A 2 -12.10 27.49 -30.62
CA PHE A 2 -12.27 26.60 -29.48
C PHE A 2 -11.73 25.20 -29.78
N ALA A 3 -11.07 24.58 -28.82
CA ALA A 3 -10.68 23.17 -28.88
C ALA A 3 -10.79 22.53 -27.49
N LYS A 4 -11.07 21.23 -27.45
CA LYS A 4 -11.14 20.43 -26.22
C LYS A 4 -10.19 19.25 -26.32
N THR A 5 -9.39 19.05 -25.28
CA THR A 5 -8.51 17.90 -25.08
C THR A 5 -8.74 17.28 -23.70
N TYR A 6 -8.21 16.08 -23.47
CA TYR A 6 -8.33 15.41 -22.19
C TYR A 6 -6.95 15.28 -21.53
N GLY A 7 -6.86 15.77 -20.30
CA GLY A 7 -5.78 15.52 -19.38
C GLY A 7 -6.29 14.68 -18.19
N ALA A 8 -5.43 14.37 -17.26
CA ALA A 8 -5.83 13.75 -16.02
C ALA A 8 -5.01 14.25 -14.82
N THR A 9 -5.58 14.12 -13.63
CA THR A 9 -4.91 14.31 -12.35
C THR A 9 -5.26 13.15 -11.42
N THR A 10 -4.60 13.06 -10.28
CA THR A 10 -4.92 12.07 -9.25
C THR A 10 -5.65 12.71 -8.07
N LEU A 11 -6.61 12.00 -7.50
CA LEU A 11 -7.27 12.37 -6.25
C LEU A 11 -7.28 11.16 -5.31
N GLY A 12 -6.46 11.20 -4.28
CA GLY A 12 -6.19 10.00 -3.47
C GLY A 12 -5.45 8.96 -4.30
N ILE A 13 -6.00 7.75 -4.42
CA ILE A 13 -5.45 6.65 -5.22
C ILE A 13 -6.10 6.54 -6.61
N ASP A 14 -7.06 7.37 -6.94
CA ASP A 14 -7.83 7.29 -8.18
C ASP A 14 -7.47 8.41 -9.15
N GLY A 15 -7.59 8.12 -10.45
CA GLY A 15 -7.47 9.11 -11.50
C GLY A 15 -8.75 9.94 -11.63
N ARG A 16 -8.61 11.14 -12.19
CA ARG A 16 -9.73 12.01 -12.58
C ARG A 16 -9.43 12.62 -13.93
N ILE A 17 -10.34 12.46 -14.88
CA ILE A 17 -10.23 13.13 -16.17
C ILE A 17 -10.47 14.63 -15.99
N ILE A 18 -9.65 15.40 -16.67
CA ILE A 18 -9.75 16.86 -16.75
C ILE A 18 -10.01 17.24 -18.19
N ASP A 19 -11.13 17.90 -18.43
CA ASP A 19 -11.43 18.53 -19.69
C ASP A 19 -10.57 19.80 -19.78
N VAL A 20 -9.70 19.86 -20.77
CA VAL A 20 -8.86 21.00 -21.06
C VAL A 20 -9.48 21.74 -22.25
N GLU A 21 -10.22 22.78 -21.95
CA GLU A 21 -10.92 23.61 -22.93
C GLU A 21 -10.08 24.85 -23.22
N VAL A 22 -9.72 25.06 -24.49
CA VAL A 22 -8.89 26.17 -24.91
C VAL A 22 -9.67 27.03 -25.88
N ASP A 23 -9.83 28.30 -25.52
CA ASP A 23 -10.36 29.32 -26.43
C ASP A 23 -9.29 30.39 -26.80
N VAL A 24 -9.15 30.60 -28.09
CA VAL A 24 -8.29 31.68 -28.65
C VAL A 24 -9.17 32.71 -29.34
N SER A 25 -9.11 33.93 -28.86
CA SER A 25 -9.91 35.05 -29.33
C SER A 25 -9.04 36.28 -29.68
N PRO A 26 -9.46 37.09 -30.67
CA PRO A 26 -8.79 38.37 -30.96
C PRO A 26 -8.81 39.28 -29.72
N GLY A 27 -7.72 40.00 -29.47
CA GLY A 27 -7.62 40.94 -28.37
C GLY A 27 -6.19 41.21 -27.92
N LEU A 28 -6.05 41.88 -26.79
CA LEU A 28 -4.74 42.10 -26.17
C LEU A 28 -4.14 40.74 -25.79
N PRO A 29 -2.87 40.50 -26.17
CA PRO A 29 -2.20 39.24 -25.86
C PRO A 29 -2.26 38.92 -24.38
N GLY A 30 -2.80 37.77 -24.05
CA GLY A 30 -2.95 37.29 -22.67
C GLY A 30 -3.03 35.77 -22.61
N PHE A 31 -2.71 35.20 -21.47
CA PHE A 31 -2.86 33.75 -21.22
C PHE A 31 -3.44 33.58 -19.82
N GLU A 32 -4.67 33.13 -19.74
CA GLU A 32 -5.41 32.94 -18.50
C GLU A 32 -5.70 31.47 -18.29
N LEU A 33 -5.45 30.96 -17.07
CA LEU A 33 -5.78 29.62 -16.62
C LEU A 33 -6.87 29.71 -15.56
N VAL A 34 -8.00 29.05 -15.79
CA VAL A 34 -9.15 28.99 -14.87
C VAL A 34 -9.48 27.54 -14.52
N GLY A 35 -10.28 27.30 -13.48
CA GLY A 35 -10.66 25.95 -13.03
C GLY A 35 -9.82 25.42 -11.87
N LEU A 36 -9.53 26.26 -10.86
CA LEU A 36 -8.78 25.93 -9.65
C LEU A 36 -7.37 25.34 -9.88
N PRO A 37 -6.54 25.96 -10.77
CA PRO A 37 -5.15 25.54 -10.88
C PRO A 37 -4.37 25.89 -9.60
N ASP A 38 -3.52 24.99 -9.13
CA ASP A 38 -2.56 25.29 -8.07
C ASP A 38 -1.35 26.08 -8.62
N THR A 39 -0.33 26.30 -7.78
CA THR A 39 0.86 27.05 -8.19
C THR A 39 1.61 26.36 -9.32
N SER A 40 1.76 25.04 -9.28
CA SER A 40 2.51 24.27 -10.28
C SER A 40 1.84 24.31 -11.66
N VAL A 41 0.50 24.27 -11.69
CA VAL A 41 -0.30 24.38 -12.91
C VAL A 41 -0.37 25.82 -13.41
N LYS A 42 -0.34 26.81 -12.52
CA LYS A 42 -0.22 28.22 -12.96
C LYS A 42 1.10 28.51 -13.69
N GLU A 43 2.18 27.84 -13.28
CA GLU A 43 3.48 27.92 -13.96
C GLU A 43 3.49 27.23 -15.33
N SER A 44 2.56 26.30 -15.61
CA SER A 44 2.40 25.64 -16.91
C SER A 44 2.28 26.64 -18.06
N LYS A 45 1.69 27.82 -17.81
CA LYS A 45 1.58 28.89 -18.80
C LYS A 45 2.93 29.21 -19.45
N GLU A 46 3.96 29.44 -18.66
CA GLU A 46 5.27 29.81 -19.17
C GLU A 46 6.02 28.63 -19.78
N ARG A 47 5.88 27.44 -19.16
CA ARG A 47 6.47 26.20 -19.69
C ARG A 47 5.88 25.86 -21.06
N VAL A 48 4.57 25.79 -21.19
CA VAL A 48 3.86 25.45 -22.43
C VAL A 48 4.20 26.42 -23.56
N ARG A 49 4.11 27.75 -23.32
CA ARG A 49 4.44 28.76 -24.35
C ARG A 49 5.89 28.63 -24.83
N THR A 50 6.82 28.45 -23.91
CA THR A 50 8.24 28.32 -24.22
C THR A 50 8.52 26.98 -24.94
N ALA A 51 7.93 25.88 -24.50
CA ALA A 51 8.05 24.57 -25.12
C ALA A 51 7.55 24.59 -26.57
N ILE A 52 6.38 25.19 -26.84
CA ILE A 52 5.82 25.31 -28.18
C ILE A 52 6.77 26.12 -29.08
N ARG A 53 7.23 27.29 -28.61
CA ARG A 53 8.17 28.14 -29.38
C ARG A 53 9.48 27.41 -29.68
N ASN A 54 10.06 26.73 -28.70
CA ASN A 54 11.33 26.00 -28.85
C ASN A 54 11.17 24.68 -29.65
N SER A 55 9.95 24.20 -29.82
CA SER A 55 9.58 23.11 -30.77
C SER A 55 9.45 23.61 -32.21
N GLY A 56 9.82 24.88 -32.50
CA GLY A 56 9.77 25.47 -33.85
C GLY A 56 8.39 25.96 -34.28
N ILE A 57 7.42 26.04 -33.37
CA ILE A 57 6.04 26.44 -33.67
C ILE A 57 5.83 27.88 -33.21
N GLN A 58 5.42 28.77 -34.14
CA GLN A 58 5.11 30.15 -33.83
C GLN A 58 3.60 30.36 -33.66
N LEU A 59 3.19 30.76 -32.47
CA LEU A 59 1.82 31.15 -32.18
C LEU A 59 1.59 32.62 -32.42
N ARG A 60 0.41 32.98 -32.91
CA ARG A 60 -0.03 34.38 -32.99
C ARG A 60 -0.22 34.92 -31.56
N GLN A 61 0.03 36.22 -31.41
CA GLN A 61 -0.19 36.91 -30.14
C GLN A 61 -1.67 37.30 -30.01
N GLU A 62 -2.44 36.41 -29.40
CA GLU A 62 -3.88 36.56 -29.20
C GLU A 62 -4.23 36.32 -27.72
N ARG A 63 -5.47 36.55 -27.34
CA ARG A 63 -5.96 36.21 -25.99
C ARG A 63 -6.28 34.74 -25.92
N VAL A 64 -5.59 34.04 -25.03
CA VAL A 64 -5.80 32.61 -24.75
C VAL A 64 -6.44 32.46 -23.39
N THR A 65 -7.54 31.70 -23.33
CA THR A 65 -8.17 31.28 -22.08
C THR A 65 -8.18 29.75 -22.04
N VAL A 66 -7.62 29.15 -21.00
CA VAL A 66 -7.64 27.72 -20.76
C VAL A 66 -8.50 27.44 -19.53
N ASN A 67 -9.58 26.69 -19.71
CA ASN A 67 -10.43 26.23 -18.63
C ASN A 67 -10.17 24.77 -18.34
N LEU A 68 -9.89 24.45 -17.07
CA LEU A 68 -9.66 23.09 -16.59
C LEU A 68 -10.89 22.62 -15.83
N ALA A 69 -11.75 21.85 -16.48
CA ALA A 69 -12.99 21.37 -15.89
C ALA A 69 -12.85 19.90 -15.40
N PRO A 70 -13.59 19.49 -14.34
CA PRO A 70 -14.54 20.29 -13.56
C PRO A 70 -13.87 21.23 -12.53
N ALA A 71 -14.54 22.32 -12.17
CA ALA A 71 -13.99 23.36 -11.30
C ALA A 71 -13.89 22.95 -9.81
N ASP A 72 -14.57 21.89 -9.38
CA ASP A 72 -14.53 21.37 -8.01
C ASP A 72 -13.31 20.51 -7.70
N VAL A 73 -12.61 20.03 -8.74
CA VAL A 73 -11.37 19.26 -8.60
C VAL A 73 -10.17 20.18 -8.65
N ARG A 74 -9.32 20.14 -7.62
CA ARG A 74 -8.04 20.85 -7.62
C ARG A 74 -7.05 20.18 -8.57
N LYS A 75 -6.35 20.96 -9.36
CA LYS A 75 -5.34 20.50 -10.32
C LYS A 75 -3.95 20.84 -9.78
N ASP A 76 -3.21 19.81 -9.40
CA ASP A 76 -1.89 19.90 -8.77
C ASP A 76 -0.78 19.18 -9.56
N SER A 77 -1.11 18.69 -10.77
CA SER A 77 -0.18 17.92 -11.60
C SER A 77 0.39 18.77 -12.74
N SER A 78 1.72 18.80 -12.86
CA SER A 78 2.42 19.30 -14.04
C SER A 78 2.13 18.49 -15.31
N GLY A 79 1.52 17.32 -15.17
CA GLY A 79 1.08 16.47 -16.28
C GLY A 79 0.05 17.12 -17.21
N LEU A 80 -0.55 18.23 -16.80
CA LEU A 80 -1.47 19.01 -17.61
C LEU A 80 -0.76 19.90 -18.65
N ASP A 81 0.56 20.03 -18.61
CA ASP A 81 1.32 20.81 -19.61
C ASP A 81 1.07 20.29 -21.03
N LEU A 82 1.15 18.98 -21.23
CA LEU A 82 0.98 18.34 -22.55
C LEU A 82 -0.44 18.54 -23.12
N PRO A 83 -1.54 18.25 -22.39
CA PRO A 83 -2.89 18.48 -22.93
C PRO A 83 -3.19 19.95 -23.14
N ILE A 84 -2.65 20.89 -22.34
CA ILE A 84 -2.77 22.32 -22.58
C ILE A 84 -2.06 22.73 -23.88
N ALA A 85 -0.84 22.21 -24.12
CA ALA A 85 -0.10 22.47 -25.35
C ALA A 85 -0.84 21.95 -26.59
N VAL A 86 -1.31 20.71 -26.53
CA VAL A 86 -2.08 20.08 -27.64
C VAL A 86 -3.40 20.81 -27.87
N GLY A 87 -4.13 21.18 -26.83
CA GLY A 87 -5.37 21.95 -26.92
C GLY A 87 -5.15 23.31 -27.56
N LEU A 88 -4.04 23.99 -27.21
CA LEU A 88 -3.68 25.26 -27.81
C LEU A 88 -3.35 25.11 -29.32
N LEU A 89 -2.59 24.08 -29.69
CA LEU A 89 -2.26 23.82 -31.10
C LEU A 89 -3.50 23.44 -31.90
N ALA A 90 -4.43 22.65 -31.30
CA ALA A 90 -5.69 22.33 -31.93
C ALA A 90 -6.58 23.56 -32.13
N SER A 91 -6.65 24.48 -31.14
CA SER A 91 -7.42 25.73 -31.28
C SER A 91 -6.90 26.66 -32.38
N TYR A 92 -5.59 26.59 -32.66
CA TYR A 92 -4.99 27.31 -33.81
C TYR A 92 -5.14 26.55 -35.14
N GLY A 93 -5.76 25.37 -35.16
CA GLY A 93 -5.92 24.52 -36.36
C GLY A 93 -4.60 23.90 -36.85
N MET A 94 -3.56 23.87 -36.00
CA MET A 94 -2.28 23.22 -36.31
C MET A 94 -2.30 21.71 -36.07
N VAL A 95 -3.22 21.24 -35.23
CA VAL A 95 -3.52 19.83 -34.99
C VAL A 95 -5.01 19.60 -35.30
N PRO A 96 -5.37 18.58 -36.09
CA PRO A 96 -6.76 18.27 -36.38
C PRO A 96 -7.55 17.92 -35.11
N GLU A 97 -8.75 18.44 -34.94
CA GLU A 97 -9.60 18.14 -33.80
C GLU A 97 -9.92 16.64 -33.68
N ALA A 98 -10.12 15.96 -34.80
CA ALA A 98 -10.36 14.51 -34.84
C ALA A 98 -9.20 13.69 -34.27
N ALA A 99 -7.97 14.18 -34.33
CA ALA A 99 -6.78 13.50 -33.82
C ALA A 99 -6.63 13.59 -32.28
N VAL A 100 -7.37 14.49 -31.63
CA VAL A 100 -7.33 14.65 -30.17
C VAL A 100 -8.57 14.07 -29.49
N GLN A 101 -9.62 13.74 -30.26
CA GLN A 101 -10.81 13.09 -29.73
C GLN A 101 -10.53 11.66 -29.31
N GLY A 102 -10.97 11.28 -28.10
CA GLY A 102 -10.75 9.94 -27.57
C GLY A 102 -9.32 9.64 -27.06
N ALA A 103 -8.47 10.66 -27.02
CA ALA A 103 -7.09 10.57 -26.56
C ALA A 103 -6.89 11.30 -25.22
N LEU A 104 -6.16 10.65 -24.30
CA LEU A 104 -5.65 11.24 -23.07
C LEU A 104 -4.20 11.69 -23.28
N PHE A 105 -3.85 12.87 -22.79
CA PHE A 105 -2.49 13.38 -22.80
C PHE A 105 -2.03 13.66 -21.38
N SER A 106 -0.82 13.19 -20.99
CA SER A 106 -0.33 13.45 -19.65
C SER A 106 1.20 13.37 -19.58
N ALA A 107 1.85 14.52 -19.57
CA ALA A 107 3.28 14.67 -19.34
C ALA A 107 3.59 16.12 -18.93
N GLU A 108 4.64 16.31 -18.15
CA GLU A 108 5.23 17.63 -17.94
C GLU A 108 6.08 18.02 -19.16
N LEU A 109 6.06 19.28 -19.55
CA LEU A 109 6.89 19.80 -20.62
C LEU A 109 8.09 20.57 -20.06
N SER A 110 9.29 20.20 -20.49
CA SER A 110 10.46 21.04 -20.29
C SER A 110 10.48 22.22 -21.28
N LEU A 111 11.25 23.25 -20.99
CA LEU A 111 11.30 24.47 -21.83
C LEU A 111 11.78 24.20 -23.25
N ASP A 112 12.52 23.14 -23.49
CA ASP A 112 12.97 22.67 -24.81
C ASP A 112 11.94 21.81 -25.57
N GLY A 113 10.78 21.55 -24.93
CA GLY A 113 9.68 20.77 -25.52
C GLY A 113 9.74 19.27 -25.25
N ASN A 114 10.70 18.77 -24.47
CA ASN A 114 10.77 17.36 -24.12
C ASN A 114 9.68 17.00 -23.09
N CYS A 115 9.11 15.80 -23.24
CA CYS A 115 8.14 15.22 -22.30
C CYS A 115 8.86 14.59 -21.10
N ARG A 116 8.51 15.02 -19.90
CA ARG A 116 9.03 14.50 -18.63
C ARG A 116 8.00 13.61 -17.94
N PRO A 117 8.46 12.56 -17.25
CA PRO A 117 7.57 11.67 -16.54
C PRO A 117 6.90 12.35 -15.34
N ILE A 118 5.70 11.88 -15.05
CA ILE A 118 4.91 12.27 -13.89
C ILE A 118 4.52 11.05 -13.06
N SER A 119 4.08 11.28 -11.82
CA SER A 119 3.54 10.24 -10.95
C SER A 119 2.05 10.05 -11.19
N GLY A 120 1.53 8.82 -10.92
CA GLY A 120 0.09 8.56 -10.96
C GLY A 120 -0.45 8.18 -12.34
N ILE A 121 0.38 7.70 -13.23
CA ILE A 121 -0.04 7.29 -14.59
C ILE A 121 -0.98 6.08 -14.57
N LEU A 122 -0.74 5.09 -13.70
CA LEU A 122 -1.60 3.92 -13.63
C LEU A 122 -3.06 4.26 -13.25
N PRO A 123 -3.36 5.02 -12.18
CA PRO A 123 -4.72 5.46 -11.92
C PRO A 123 -5.32 6.31 -13.05
N MET A 124 -4.52 7.13 -13.75
CA MET A 124 -4.98 7.89 -14.90
C MET A 124 -5.36 6.96 -16.08
N ALA A 125 -4.57 5.91 -16.36
CA ALA A 125 -4.85 4.92 -17.39
C ALA A 125 -6.13 4.13 -17.09
N ILE A 126 -6.34 3.72 -15.84
CA ILE A 126 -7.58 3.04 -15.40
C ILE A 126 -8.78 3.94 -15.70
N THR A 127 -8.73 5.19 -15.25
CA THR A 127 -9.83 6.14 -15.42
C THR A 127 -10.06 6.50 -16.90
N ALA A 128 -9.00 6.61 -17.71
CA ALA A 128 -9.10 6.82 -19.16
C ALA A 128 -9.92 5.70 -19.83
N ARG A 129 -9.61 4.45 -19.53
CA ARG A 129 -10.34 3.29 -20.06
C ARG A 129 -11.81 3.30 -19.61
N GLU A 130 -12.08 3.61 -18.34
CA GLU A 130 -13.45 3.68 -17.80
C GLU A 130 -14.29 4.78 -18.48
N HIS A 131 -13.66 5.87 -18.93
CA HIS A 131 -14.28 6.95 -19.67
C HIS A 131 -14.38 6.68 -21.18
N GLY A 132 -13.95 5.49 -21.64
CA GLY A 132 -14.02 5.11 -23.06
C GLY A 132 -12.97 5.77 -23.95
N LEU A 133 -11.90 6.36 -23.37
CA LEU A 133 -10.75 6.83 -24.13
C LEU A 133 -9.96 5.63 -24.66
N THR A 134 -9.41 5.75 -25.85
CA THR A 134 -8.75 4.62 -26.54
C THR A 134 -7.25 4.79 -26.71
N GLU A 135 -6.76 6.01 -26.58
CA GLU A 135 -5.34 6.36 -26.75
C GLU A 135 -4.81 7.12 -25.54
N PHE A 136 -3.57 6.86 -25.17
CA PHE A 136 -2.91 7.55 -24.07
C PHE A 136 -1.48 7.93 -24.44
N TYR A 137 -1.20 9.23 -24.45
CA TYR A 137 0.08 9.83 -24.77
C TYR A 137 0.81 10.23 -23.50
N VAL A 138 1.97 9.62 -23.26
CA VAL A 138 2.77 9.78 -22.01
C VAL A 138 4.24 9.98 -22.32
N ALA A 139 5.01 10.45 -21.34
CA ALA A 139 6.47 10.45 -21.44
C ALA A 139 7.03 9.01 -21.54
N PRO A 140 8.19 8.78 -22.20
CA PRO A 140 8.73 7.44 -22.41
C PRO A 140 8.86 6.61 -21.15
N SER A 141 9.34 7.20 -20.05
CA SER A 141 9.49 6.50 -18.76
C SER A 141 8.17 6.12 -18.08
N ASN A 142 7.04 6.61 -18.55
CA ASN A 142 5.71 6.26 -18.06
C ASN A 142 5.01 5.20 -18.92
N GLY A 143 5.61 4.80 -20.05
CA GLY A 143 5.00 3.88 -21.01
C GLY A 143 4.65 2.52 -20.38
N ASP A 144 5.61 1.90 -19.68
CA ASP A 144 5.41 0.58 -19.08
C ASP A 144 4.32 0.58 -17.99
N GLU A 145 4.22 1.66 -17.22
CA GLU A 145 3.17 1.84 -16.22
C GLU A 145 1.78 1.96 -16.89
N ALA A 146 1.66 2.73 -17.97
CA ALA A 146 0.41 2.90 -18.69
C ALA A 146 -0.04 1.61 -19.39
N LEU A 147 0.90 0.78 -19.86
CA LEU A 147 0.65 -0.50 -20.52
C LEU A 147 0.11 -1.60 -19.58
N LEU A 148 0.11 -1.39 -18.26
CA LEU A 148 -0.50 -2.34 -17.31
C LEU A 148 -2.02 -2.49 -17.49
N ILE A 149 -2.65 -1.56 -18.21
CA ILE A 149 -4.10 -1.53 -18.44
C ILE A 149 -4.41 -1.94 -19.87
N ASP A 150 -5.04 -3.09 -19.99
CA ASP A 150 -5.51 -3.59 -21.28
C ASP A 150 -6.58 -2.68 -21.91
N GLY A 151 -6.56 -2.51 -23.22
CA GLY A 151 -7.58 -1.77 -23.98
C GLY A 151 -7.25 -0.30 -24.26
N LEU A 152 -6.07 0.17 -23.86
CA LEU A 152 -5.53 1.48 -24.27
C LEU A 152 -4.34 1.30 -25.22
N LYS A 153 -4.32 2.10 -26.29
CA LYS A 153 -3.12 2.27 -27.11
C LYS A 153 -2.24 3.33 -26.47
N VAL A 154 -1.12 2.91 -25.93
CA VAL A 154 -0.17 3.81 -25.25
C VAL A 154 0.88 4.29 -26.25
N TYR A 155 1.14 5.57 -26.29
CA TYR A 155 2.17 6.18 -27.10
C TYR A 155 3.21 6.86 -26.22
N ALA A 156 4.46 6.41 -26.31
CA ALA A 156 5.60 7.02 -25.64
C ALA A 156 6.09 8.22 -26.47
N VAL A 157 5.94 9.42 -25.93
CA VAL A 157 6.23 10.67 -26.63
C VAL A 157 7.49 11.30 -26.03
N GLU A 158 8.53 11.46 -26.84
CA GLU A 158 9.79 12.09 -26.40
C GLU A 158 9.67 13.60 -26.27
N ASN A 159 9.00 14.25 -27.24
CA ASN A 159 8.86 15.71 -27.27
C ASN A 159 7.61 16.17 -28.04
N LEU A 160 7.23 17.42 -27.80
CA LEU A 160 6.05 18.03 -28.40
C LEU A 160 6.10 18.06 -29.93
N ALA A 161 7.28 18.30 -30.55
CA ALA A 161 7.41 18.33 -31.99
C ALA A 161 7.12 16.97 -32.63
N GLN A 162 7.57 15.88 -32.02
CA GLN A 162 7.27 14.50 -32.44
C GLN A 162 5.76 14.23 -32.35
N LEU A 163 5.13 14.60 -31.22
CA LEU A 163 3.68 14.44 -31.04
C LEU A 163 2.88 15.19 -32.12
N VAL A 164 3.25 16.44 -32.41
CA VAL A 164 2.58 17.23 -33.44
C VAL A 164 2.70 16.58 -34.81
N ARG A 165 3.88 16.08 -35.22
CA ARG A 165 4.06 15.34 -36.47
C ARG A 165 3.18 14.10 -36.54
N HIS A 166 3.04 13.38 -35.42
CA HIS A 166 2.16 12.23 -35.32
C HIS A 166 0.68 12.61 -35.49
N LEU A 167 0.19 13.57 -34.71
CA LEU A 167 -1.22 14.00 -34.73
C LEU A 167 -1.63 14.65 -36.07
N THR A 168 -0.67 15.21 -36.80
CA THR A 168 -0.88 15.77 -38.17
C THR A 168 -0.70 14.75 -39.28
N GLY A 169 -0.33 13.51 -38.97
CA GLY A 169 -0.12 12.45 -39.95
C GLY A 169 1.18 12.56 -40.76
N VAL A 170 2.08 13.47 -40.42
CA VAL A 170 3.40 13.64 -41.09
C VAL A 170 4.33 12.48 -40.72
N GLU A 171 4.26 12.00 -39.50
CA GLU A 171 5.04 10.88 -38.97
C GLU A 171 4.14 10.05 -38.05
N THR A 172 4.17 8.73 -38.16
CA THR A 172 3.35 7.86 -37.31
C THR A 172 4.19 7.27 -36.21
N LEU A 173 3.81 7.53 -34.94
CA LEU A 173 4.34 6.82 -33.80
C LEU A 173 3.75 5.41 -33.72
N SER A 174 4.58 4.43 -33.46
CA SER A 174 4.11 3.09 -33.12
C SER A 174 3.62 3.06 -31.68
N PRO A 175 2.47 2.40 -31.39
CA PRO A 175 2.09 2.16 -30.01
C PRO A 175 3.20 1.45 -29.24
N ALA A 176 3.42 1.86 -28.03
CA ALA A 176 4.34 1.18 -27.14
C ALA A 176 3.87 -0.28 -26.93
N MET A 177 4.79 -1.20 -26.99
CA MET A 177 4.54 -2.62 -26.71
C MET A 177 5.06 -2.91 -25.32
N PRO A 178 4.39 -3.80 -24.55
CA PRO A 178 4.97 -4.32 -23.32
C PRO A 178 6.35 -4.86 -23.65
N GLN A 179 7.39 -4.27 -23.09
CA GLN A 179 8.69 -4.89 -23.17
C GLN A 179 8.52 -6.25 -22.49
N ALA A 180 8.95 -7.32 -23.14
CA ALA A 180 9.14 -8.60 -22.50
C ALA A 180 10.29 -8.41 -21.48
N THR A 181 10.04 -7.64 -20.46
CA THR A 181 10.83 -7.74 -19.26
C THR A 181 10.64 -9.19 -18.86
N GLU A 182 11.70 -10.01 -19.06
CA GLU A 182 11.84 -11.22 -18.30
C GLU A 182 11.42 -10.80 -16.90
N GLN A 183 10.22 -11.27 -16.48
CA GLN A 183 9.80 -11.11 -15.11
C GLN A 183 11.04 -11.49 -14.34
N LYS A 184 11.71 -10.51 -13.74
CA LYS A 184 12.82 -10.82 -12.85
C LYS A 184 12.18 -11.80 -11.90
N LYS A 185 12.40 -13.10 -12.21
CA LYS A 185 11.91 -14.21 -11.41
C LYS A 185 12.26 -13.76 -10.02
N ASP A 186 11.26 -13.61 -9.23
CA ASP A 186 11.26 -13.10 -7.87
C ASP A 186 12.67 -12.97 -7.37
N ALA A 187 13.11 -11.79 -7.00
CA ALA A 187 14.34 -11.67 -6.23
C ALA A 187 14.14 -12.71 -5.13
N ALA A 188 14.76 -13.86 -5.31
CA ALA A 188 14.61 -15.00 -4.42
C ALA A 188 14.75 -14.40 -3.04
N PHE A 189 13.68 -14.50 -2.21
CA PHE A 189 13.73 -13.92 -0.89
C PHE A 189 15.08 -14.32 -0.31
N THR A 190 15.97 -13.35 -0.13
CA THR A 190 17.31 -13.60 0.45
C THR A 190 17.17 -14.12 1.87
N ASP A 191 15.98 -13.93 2.45
CA ASP A 191 15.60 -14.32 3.81
C ASP A 191 14.70 -15.58 3.78
N ASP A 192 15.20 -16.73 4.26
CA ASP A 192 14.45 -17.97 4.38
C ASP A 192 14.31 -18.37 5.87
N PHE A 193 13.17 -18.97 6.24
CA PHE A 193 12.96 -19.55 7.58
C PHE A 193 13.87 -20.74 7.86
N ALA A 194 14.43 -21.38 6.84
CA ALA A 194 15.45 -22.41 6.99
C ALA A 194 16.73 -21.90 7.67
N ASP A 195 17.03 -20.61 7.59
CA ASP A 195 18.17 -19.99 8.24
C ASP A 195 17.94 -19.69 9.73
N VAL A 196 16.71 -19.82 10.20
CA VAL A 196 16.34 -19.57 11.60
C VAL A 196 16.40 -20.86 12.37
N GLN A 197 17.40 -21.03 13.22
CA GLN A 197 17.51 -22.20 14.09
C GLN A 197 16.65 -22.02 15.35
N GLY A 198 16.04 -23.11 15.83
CA GLY A 198 15.15 -23.06 16.97
C GLY A 198 13.89 -22.22 16.74
N GLN A 199 13.47 -21.46 17.76
CA GLN A 199 12.35 -20.49 17.71
C GLN A 199 11.01 -21.07 17.20
N TYR A 200 10.73 -22.34 17.51
CA TYR A 200 9.57 -23.08 16.96
C TYR A 200 8.22 -22.38 17.22
N GLN A 201 8.03 -21.86 18.45
CA GLN A 201 6.81 -21.12 18.78
C GLN A 201 6.65 -19.84 17.98
N ALA A 202 7.73 -19.08 17.79
CA ALA A 202 7.70 -17.87 17.00
C ALA A 202 7.42 -18.15 15.52
N LYS A 203 8.04 -19.18 14.95
CA LYS A 203 7.78 -19.62 13.58
C LYS A 203 6.31 -20.02 13.40
N ARG A 204 5.78 -20.83 14.32
CA ARG A 204 4.38 -21.27 14.30
C ARG A 204 3.41 -20.10 14.42
N ALA A 205 3.69 -19.13 15.30
CA ALA A 205 2.87 -17.94 15.45
C ALA A 205 2.87 -17.06 14.17
N LEU A 206 4.03 -16.92 13.52
CA LEU A 206 4.14 -16.17 12.26
C LEU A 206 3.46 -16.91 11.09
N GLU A 207 3.51 -18.25 11.05
CA GLU A 207 2.75 -19.07 10.11
C GLU A 207 1.23 -18.84 10.28
N ILE A 208 0.72 -18.90 11.51
CA ILE A 208 -0.69 -18.62 11.81
C ILE A 208 -1.06 -17.19 11.44
N ALA A 209 -0.19 -16.22 11.74
CA ALA A 209 -0.39 -14.82 11.38
C ALA A 209 -0.46 -14.63 9.86
N ALA A 210 0.46 -15.24 9.12
CA ALA A 210 0.46 -15.23 7.66
C ALA A 210 -0.78 -15.89 7.07
N ALA A 211 -1.20 -17.02 7.64
CA ALA A 211 -2.37 -17.76 7.18
C ALA A 211 -3.68 -17.00 7.43
N GLY A 212 -3.84 -16.35 8.58
CA GLY A 212 -5.09 -15.66 8.96
C GLY A 212 -5.10 -14.16 8.75
N GLY A 213 -3.98 -13.53 8.41
CA GLY A 213 -3.86 -12.07 8.36
C GLY A 213 -3.87 -11.43 9.74
N HIS A 214 -3.37 -12.13 10.76
CA HIS A 214 -3.39 -11.69 12.16
C HIS A 214 -2.22 -10.78 12.50
N ASN A 215 -2.48 -9.78 13.35
CA ASN A 215 -1.46 -8.90 13.89
C ASN A 215 -0.69 -9.59 15.02
N VAL A 216 0.63 -9.34 15.10
CA VAL A 216 1.54 -10.02 16.01
C VAL A 216 2.32 -9.02 16.85
N LEU A 217 2.42 -9.29 18.17
CA LEU A 217 3.36 -8.63 19.08
C LEU A 217 4.44 -9.64 19.48
N VAL A 218 5.69 -9.29 19.21
CA VAL A 218 6.87 -10.08 19.53
C VAL A 218 7.60 -9.43 20.71
N VAL A 219 7.61 -10.07 21.87
CA VAL A 219 8.33 -9.59 23.05
C VAL A 219 9.56 -10.46 23.26
N GLY A 220 10.73 -9.85 23.36
CA GLY A 220 11.95 -10.64 23.58
C GLY A 220 13.15 -9.78 23.94
N VAL A 221 14.12 -10.40 24.58
CA VAL A 221 15.38 -9.75 24.99
C VAL A 221 16.17 -9.23 23.77
N PRO A 222 17.07 -8.26 23.95
CA PRO A 222 17.96 -7.82 22.88
C PRO A 222 18.75 -9.00 22.28
N GLY A 223 18.87 -9.05 20.95
CA GLY A 223 19.55 -10.13 20.24
C GLY A 223 18.79 -11.45 20.13
N SER A 224 17.48 -11.50 20.48
CA SER A 224 16.66 -12.71 20.33
C SER A 224 16.17 -12.99 18.90
N GLY A 225 16.52 -12.14 17.93
CA GLY A 225 16.16 -12.36 16.52
C GLY A 225 14.79 -11.82 16.09
N LYS A 226 14.15 -10.94 16.86
CA LYS A 226 12.83 -10.35 16.56
C LYS A 226 12.72 -9.77 15.15
N THR A 227 13.65 -8.89 14.79
CA THR A 227 13.71 -8.22 13.48
C THR A 227 13.96 -9.23 12.36
N MET A 228 14.82 -10.24 12.61
CA MET A 228 15.11 -11.32 11.68
C MET A 228 13.86 -12.16 11.37
N LEU A 229 13.08 -12.52 12.39
CA LEU A 229 11.83 -13.25 12.25
C LEU A 229 10.78 -12.43 11.48
N ALA A 230 10.64 -11.14 11.81
CA ALA A 230 9.67 -10.26 11.16
C ALA A 230 9.95 -10.09 9.66
N ARG A 231 11.20 -9.92 9.25
CA ARG A 231 11.57 -9.79 7.82
C ARG A 231 11.20 -11.02 7.02
N ARG A 232 11.40 -12.22 7.59
CA ARG A 232 11.07 -13.50 6.95
C ARG A 232 9.57 -13.73 6.76
N MET A 233 8.71 -12.95 7.44
CA MET A 233 7.27 -13.10 7.26
C MET A 233 6.83 -12.90 5.81
N SER A 234 7.46 -11.99 5.08
CA SER A 234 7.15 -11.77 3.66
C SER A 234 7.42 -13.01 2.80
N SER A 235 8.38 -13.87 3.19
CA SER A 235 8.73 -15.08 2.45
C SER A 235 7.69 -16.21 2.56
N ILE A 236 6.80 -16.16 3.55
CA ILE A 236 5.75 -17.17 3.78
C ILE A 236 4.34 -16.67 3.40
N LEU A 237 4.18 -15.40 3.04
CA LEU A 237 2.91 -14.87 2.55
C LEU A 237 2.58 -15.44 1.15
N PRO A 238 1.28 -15.62 0.83
CA PRO A 238 0.86 -15.96 -0.53
C PRO A 238 1.31 -14.90 -1.54
N GLU A 239 1.51 -15.30 -2.77
CA GLU A 239 1.75 -14.36 -3.88
C GLU A 239 0.57 -13.38 -4.02
N LEU A 240 0.86 -12.23 -4.61
CA LEU A 240 -0.18 -11.24 -4.90
C LEU A 240 -1.11 -11.74 -6.00
N THR A 241 -2.41 -11.51 -5.86
CA THR A 241 -3.31 -11.61 -7.01
C THR A 241 -3.08 -10.43 -7.96
N LYS A 242 -3.58 -10.51 -9.19
CA LYS A 242 -3.47 -9.40 -10.16
C LYS A 242 -4.12 -8.12 -9.61
N GLU A 243 -5.25 -8.26 -8.95
CA GLU A 243 -6.00 -7.16 -8.34
C GLU A 243 -5.20 -6.51 -7.18
N GLU A 244 -4.70 -7.33 -6.24
CA GLU A 244 -3.85 -6.85 -5.15
C GLU A 244 -2.59 -6.14 -5.69
N ALA A 245 -1.96 -6.69 -6.74
CA ALA A 245 -0.78 -6.10 -7.36
C ALA A 245 -1.09 -4.75 -8.01
N ILE A 246 -2.24 -4.59 -8.66
CA ILE A 246 -2.70 -3.33 -9.24
C ILE A 246 -2.94 -2.29 -8.13
N GLU A 247 -3.61 -2.66 -7.03
CA GLU A 247 -3.85 -1.75 -5.90
C GLU A 247 -2.55 -1.23 -5.29
N ILE A 248 -1.58 -2.11 -5.05
CA ILE A 248 -0.27 -1.71 -4.54
C ILE A 248 0.43 -0.81 -5.56
N THR A 249 0.40 -1.17 -6.84
CA THR A 249 1.06 -0.39 -7.89
C THR A 249 0.45 1.01 -8.00
N LYS A 250 -0.89 1.16 -7.89
CA LYS A 250 -1.55 2.48 -7.80
C LYS A 250 -0.98 3.33 -6.66
N ILE A 251 -0.86 2.75 -5.46
CA ILE A 251 -0.33 3.44 -4.28
C ILE A 251 1.11 3.89 -4.50
N TYR A 252 1.95 3.02 -5.07
CA TYR A 252 3.35 3.32 -5.34
C TYR A 252 3.51 4.34 -6.47
N SER A 253 2.65 4.29 -7.49
CA SER A 253 2.56 5.24 -8.60
C SER A 253 2.31 6.66 -8.10
N ILE A 254 1.25 6.90 -7.33
CA ILE A 254 0.92 8.23 -6.78
C ILE A 254 1.94 8.74 -5.77
N SER A 255 2.67 7.83 -5.13
CA SER A 255 3.74 8.18 -4.18
C SER A 255 5.07 8.50 -4.86
N GLY A 256 5.18 8.28 -6.19
CA GLY A 256 6.42 8.44 -6.94
C GLY A 256 7.49 7.41 -6.56
N LEU A 257 7.10 6.25 -6.07
CA LEU A 257 7.98 5.19 -5.58
C LEU A 257 8.13 4.02 -6.57
N LEU A 258 7.48 4.08 -7.74
CA LEU A 258 7.73 3.12 -8.81
C LEU A 258 9.11 3.38 -9.41
N GLY A 259 9.93 2.32 -9.49
CA GLY A 259 11.21 2.36 -10.20
C GLY A 259 11.00 2.60 -11.70
N LYS A 260 12.00 3.17 -12.39
CA LYS A 260 11.92 3.50 -13.82
C LYS A 260 11.65 2.28 -14.72
N ASP A 261 12.06 1.09 -14.28
CA ASP A 261 11.89 -0.17 -15.01
C ASP A 261 10.90 -1.11 -14.28
N THR A 262 10.09 -0.58 -13.36
CA THR A 262 9.16 -1.39 -12.57
C THR A 262 7.77 -1.23 -13.18
N GLY A 263 7.30 -2.28 -13.83
CA GLY A 263 5.90 -2.41 -14.22
C GLY A 263 5.01 -2.68 -13.00
N LEU A 264 4.37 -3.82 -12.96
CA LEU A 264 3.53 -4.25 -11.84
C LEU A 264 4.40 -4.60 -10.60
N VAL A 265 3.98 -4.15 -9.42
CA VAL A 265 4.57 -4.61 -8.16
C VAL A 265 4.09 -6.02 -7.89
N THR A 266 5.01 -6.99 -7.93
CA THR A 266 4.69 -8.42 -7.78
C THR A 266 4.98 -8.97 -6.39
N THR A 267 5.71 -8.22 -5.56
CA THR A 267 6.09 -8.66 -4.20
C THR A 267 5.30 -7.90 -3.15
N ARG A 268 4.89 -8.62 -2.07
CA ARG A 268 4.20 -8.00 -0.95
C ARG A 268 5.11 -6.99 -0.24
N PRO A 269 4.64 -5.76 0.00
CA PRO A 269 5.42 -4.73 0.66
C PRO A 269 5.84 -5.14 2.08
N PHE A 270 7.08 -4.82 2.44
CA PHE A 270 7.55 -4.85 3.83
C PHE A 270 8.03 -3.46 4.21
N ARG A 271 7.29 -2.79 5.08
CA ARG A 271 7.60 -1.42 5.53
C ARG A 271 8.05 -1.44 6.98
N SER A 272 9.15 -0.79 7.26
CA SER A 272 9.75 -0.74 8.61
C SER A 272 10.15 0.70 8.95
N PRO A 273 9.17 1.57 9.27
CA PRO A 273 9.45 2.95 9.65
C PRO A 273 10.23 2.99 10.97
N HIS A 274 11.15 3.94 11.08
CA HIS A 274 11.88 4.18 12.30
C HIS A 274 10.95 4.76 13.39
N HIS A 275 11.19 4.49 14.67
CA HIS A 275 10.34 4.93 15.79
C HIS A 275 10.24 6.47 15.91
N THR A 276 11.18 7.23 15.32
CA THR A 276 11.13 8.70 15.26
C THR A 276 10.19 9.24 14.18
N SER A 277 9.58 8.37 13.38
CA SER A 277 8.67 8.78 12.30
C SER A 277 7.49 9.59 12.84
N SER A 278 7.18 10.69 12.17
CA SER A 278 6.04 11.53 12.54
C SER A 278 4.71 10.84 12.24
N THR A 279 3.63 11.29 12.90
CA THR A 279 2.27 10.82 12.61
C THR A 279 1.91 10.98 11.13
N VAL A 280 2.33 12.08 10.49
CA VAL A 280 2.08 12.32 9.06
C VAL A 280 2.85 11.33 8.19
N ALA A 281 4.08 11.02 8.51
CA ALA A 281 4.84 9.99 7.79
C ALA A 281 4.17 8.62 7.92
N MET A 282 3.58 8.32 9.09
CA MET A 282 2.94 7.04 9.34
C MET A 282 1.61 6.85 8.60
N ILE A 283 0.68 7.78 8.72
CA ILE A 283 -0.69 7.65 8.18
C ILE A 283 -0.92 8.45 6.88
N GLY A 284 0.03 9.30 6.52
CA GLY A 284 -0.14 10.22 5.41
C GLY A 284 -0.61 11.60 5.84
N GLY A 285 -0.58 12.53 4.91
CA GLY A 285 -0.96 13.93 5.15
C GLY A 285 -0.27 14.90 4.20
N GLY A 286 -0.18 16.14 4.62
CA GLY A 286 0.29 17.27 3.81
C GLY A 286 -0.85 18.21 3.45
N SER A 287 -0.56 19.28 2.71
CA SER A 287 -1.58 20.20 2.15
C SER A 287 -2.49 19.49 1.15
N ILE A 288 -1.90 18.59 0.38
CA ILE A 288 -2.56 17.59 -0.46
C ILE A 288 -2.21 16.25 0.20
N PRO A 289 -3.20 15.51 0.72
CA PRO A 289 -2.92 14.27 1.43
C PRO A 289 -2.24 13.23 0.53
N ARG A 290 -1.08 12.74 0.97
CA ARG A 290 -0.34 11.64 0.33
C ARG A 290 -0.33 10.42 1.22
N PRO A 291 -0.20 9.21 0.65
CA PRO A 291 -0.08 7.97 1.41
C PRO A 291 1.09 8.00 2.40
N GLY A 292 0.87 7.43 3.61
CA GLY A 292 1.92 7.20 4.58
C GLY A 292 2.40 5.75 4.58
N GLU A 293 3.32 5.41 5.51
CA GLU A 293 3.93 4.08 5.64
C GLU A 293 2.90 2.96 5.80
N VAL A 294 1.78 3.22 6.49
CA VAL A 294 0.71 2.25 6.66
C VAL A 294 0.03 1.91 5.32
N THR A 295 -0.26 2.91 4.50
CA THR A 295 -0.82 2.71 3.15
C THR A 295 0.22 2.06 2.22
N LEU A 296 1.50 2.44 2.32
CA LEU A 296 2.59 1.83 1.55
C LEU A 296 2.82 0.35 1.93
N ALA A 297 2.36 -0.08 3.11
CA ALA A 297 2.39 -1.48 3.54
C ALA A 297 1.14 -2.28 3.13
N HIS A 298 0.22 -1.68 2.35
CA HIS A 298 -1.02 -2.31 1.91
C HIS A 298 -0.78 -3.69 1.27
N HIS A 299 -1.59 -4.69 1.63
CA HIS A 299 -1.44 -6.11 1.28
C HIS A 299 -0.09 -6.75 1.68
N GLY A 300 0.64 -6.09 2.57
CA GLY A 300 1.94 -6.52 3.04
C GLY A 300 2.09 -6.47 4.56
N VAL A 301 3.31 -6.23 5.01
CA VAL A 301 3.70 -6.20 6.41
C VAL A 301 4.15 -4.80 6.82
N LEU A 302 3.55 -4.29 7.89
CA LEU A 302 4.06 -3.13 8.61
C LEU A 302 4.82 -3.64 9.85
N PHE A 303 6.12 -3.47 9.87
CA PHE A 303 6.97 -3.86 11.00
C PHE A 303 7.33 -2.65 11.85
N LEU A 304 6.97 -2.68 13.13
CA LEU A 304 7.30 -1.64 14.10
C LEU A 304 8.27 -2.22 15.13
N ASP A 305 9.55 -1.94 14.96
CA ASP A 305 10.54 -2.30 15.98
C ASP A 305 10.55 -1.30 17.12
N GLU A 306 10.93 -1.73 18.31
CA GLU A 306 10.96 -0.89 19.51
C GLU A 306 9.63 -0.16 19.77
N LEU A 307 8.51 -0.89 19.65
CA LEU A 307 7.15 -0.33 19.73
C LEU A 307 6.94 0.73 20.84
N PRO A 308 7.44 0.56 22.11
CA PRO A 308 7.26 1.57 23.16
C PRO A 308 8.05 2.86 22.95
N GLU A 309 8.94 2.93 21.95
CA GLU A 309 9.72 4.14 21.65
C GLU A 309 9.02 5.07 20.65
N PHE A 310 7.99 4.58 19.96
CA PHE A 310 7.12 5.46 19.17
C PHE A 310 6.36 6.44 20.05
N SER A 311 6.09 7.64 19.53
CA SER A 311 5.25 8.61 20.24
C SER A 311 3.85 8.03 20.48
N LYS A 312 3.27 8.33 21.65
CA LYS A 312 1.91 7.88 21.98
C LYS A 312 0.90 8.29 20.89
N LYS A 313 1.05 9.50 20.33
CA LYS A 313 0.19 10.00 19.26
C LYS A 313 0.31 9.13 17.99
N THR A 314 1.53 8.73 17.64
CA THR A 314 1.78 7.86 16.47
C THR A 314 1.18 6.46 16.67
N LEU A 315 1.23 5.91 17.88
CA LEU A 315 0.62 4.62 18.18
C LEU A 315 -0.92 4.67 18.18
N GLU A 316 -1.52 5.74 18.70
CA GLU A 316 -2.97 5.87 18.74
C GLU A 316 -3.62 5.98 17.35
N VAL A 317 -2.96 6.62 16.38
CA VAL A 317 -3.50 6.73 15.01
C VAL A 317 -3.46 5.42 14.23
N LEU A 318 -2.69 4.41 14.68
CA LEU A 318 -2.69 3.08 14.08
C LEU A 318 -3.95 2.26 14.39
N ARG A 319 -4.77 2.70 15.35
CA ARG A 319 -5.97 1.97 15.78
C ARG A 319 -7.02 1.87 14.68
N GLU A 320 -7.21 2.94 13.92
CA GLU A 320 -8.15 2.98 12.79
C GLU A 320 -7.71 2.01 11.67
N PRO A 321 -6.49 2.11 11.09
CA PRO A 321 -6.07 1.23 10.01
C PRO A 321 -6.01 -0.26 10.38
N ILE A 322 -5.72 -0.58 11.64
CA ILE A 322 -5.69 -1.97 12.10
C ILE A 322 -7.11 -2.58 12.17
N GLU A 323 -8.12 -1.78 12.51
CA GLU A 323 -9.51 -2.23 12.66
C GLU A 323 -10.29 -2.12 11.35
N ASP A 324 -10.25 -0.92 10.73
CA ASP A 324 -11.08 -0.55 9.58
C ASP A 324 -10.40 -0.81 8.23
N ARG A 325 -9.09 -1.12 8.22
CA ARG A 325 -8.26 -1.38 7.03
C ARG A 325 -8.25 -0.26 6.01
N GLN A 326 -8.54 0.92 6.47
CA GLN A 326 -8.48 2.17 5.72
C GLN A 326 -8.04 3.29 6.64
N ILE A 327 -7.55 4.36 6.05
CA ILE A 327 -7.14 5.58 6.74
C ILE A 327 -7.83 6.75 6.10
N THR A 328 -8.57 7.50 6.88
CA THR A 328 -9.19 8.75 6.42
C THR A 328 -8.34 9.94 6.86
N VAL A 329 -7.76 10.62 5.88
CA VAL A 329 -6.98 11.84 6.10
C VAL A 329 -7.84 13.05 5.72
N SER A 330 -8.32 13.76 6.72
CA SER A 330 -9.11 15.00 6.53
C SER A 330 -8.21 16.23 6.68
N ARG A 331 -8.25 17.13 5.71
CA ARG A 331 -7.57 18.42 5.66
C ARG A 331 -8.53 19.49 5.15
N ALA A 332 -8.16 20.77 5.32
CA ALA A 332 -9.00 21.89 4.87
C ALA A 332 -9.38 21.81 3.38
N ASN A 333 -8.52 21.22 2.55
CA ASN A 333 -8.68 21.18 1.10
C ASN A 333 -9.28 19.88 0.56
N ALA A 334 -9.22 18.77 1.31
CA ALA A 334 -9.75 17.47 0.89
C ALA A 334 -9.83 16.49 2.06
N THR A 335 -10.80 15.58 1.97
CA THR A 335 -10.87 14.37 2.79
C THR A 335 -10.65 13.18 1.86
N LEU A 336 -9.58 12.43 2.08
CA LEU A 336 -9.21 11.29 1.26
C LEU A 336 -9.09 10.04 2.12
N THR A 337 -9.58 8.92 1.58
CA THR A 337 -9.46 7.61 2.22
C THR A 337 -8.45 6.76 1.44
N PHE A 338 -7.50 6.19 2.16
CA PHE A 338 -6.47 5.31 1.62
C PHE A 338 -6.67 3.89 2.17
N PRO A 339 -6.51 2.85 1.35
CA PRO A 339 -6.58 1.48 1.82
C PRO A 339 -5.36 1.15 2.69
N SER A 340 -5.56 0.29 3.70
CA SER A 340 -4.52 -0.12 4.64
C SER A 340 -4.72 -1.55 5.16
N SER A 341 -4.99 -2.50 4.26
CA SER A 341 -5.07 -3.90 4.62
C SER A 341 -3.66 -4.44 4.89
N ILE A 342 -3.19 -4.30 6.12
CA ILE A 342 -1.84 -4.66 6.55
C ILE A 342 -1.85 -5.83 7.53
N ILE A 343 -0.72 -6.52 7.66
CA ILE A 343 -0.38 -7.33 8.82
C ILE A 343 0.62 -6.53 9.65
N LEU A 344 0.20 -6.13 10.86
CA LEU A 344 1.08 -5.47 11.80
C LEU A 344 1.95 -6.52 12.52
N VAL A 345 3.26 -6.38 12.41
CA VAL A 345 4.23 -7.09 13.25
C VAL A 345 4.92 -6.06 14.12
N ALA A 346 4.67 -6.09 15.41
CA ALA A 346 5.29 -5.19 16.37
C ALA A 346 6.32 -5.94 17.22
N ALA A 347 7.46 -5.35 17.47
CA ALA A 347 8.48 -5.90 18.34
C ALA A 347 8.80 -4.98 19.50
N MET A 348 9.06 -5.54 20.67
CA MET A 348 9.49 -4.77 21.85
C MET A 348 10.38 -5.60 22.78
N ASN A 349 11.12 -4.90 23.62
CA ASN A 349 11.80 -5.52 24.74
C ASN A 349 10.84 -5.70 25.93
N PRO A 350 11.09 -6.64 26.85
CA PRO A 350 10.20 -6.88 28.00
C PRO A 350 10.26 -5.77 29.07
N CYS A 351 11.31 -4.94 29.06
CA CYS A 351 11.50 -3.82 30.01
C CYS A 351 12.51 -2.82 29.43
N PRO A 352 12.76 -1.66 30.08
CA PRO A 352 13.73 -0.67 29.60
C PRO A 352 15.16 -1.20 29.45
N CYS A 353 15.67 -2.02 30.40
CA CYS A 353 17.00 -2.63 30.26
C CYS A 353 17.01 -3.81 29.25
N GLY A 354 15.84 -4.36 28.90
CA GLY A 354 15.68 -5.44 27.95
C GLY A 354 15.74 -6.85 28.52
N TYR A 355 16.06 -7.06 29.79
CA TYR A 355 16.39 -8.38 30.35
C TYR A 355 15.37 -8.96 31.32
N TYR A 356 14.18 -8.38 31.45
CA TYR A 356 13.14 -8.92 32.33
C TYR A 356 12.73 -10.34 31.92
N GLY A 357 12.97 -11.30 32.84
CA GLY A 357 12.72 -12.72 32.60
C GLY A 357 13.75 -13.41 31.70
N ASP A 358 14.93 -12.81 31.50
CA ASP A 358 16.08 -13.50 30.89
C ASP A 358 16.69 -14.48 31.93
N LYS A 359 17.09 -15.65 31.46
CA LYS A 359 17.77 -16.66 32.33
C LYS A 359 19.25 -16.31 32.57
N ASN A 360 19.86 -15.59 31.65
CA ASN A 360 21.31 -15.36 31.63
C ASN A 360 21.72 -13.97 32.12
N HIS A 361 20.77 -13.02 32.19
CA HIS A 361 21.02 -11.65 32.65
C HIS A 361 20.00 -11.23 33.69
N VAL A 362 20.44 -10.60 34.74
CA VAL A 362 19.58 -10.06 35.79
C VAL A 362 18.96 -8.76 35.32
N CYS A 363 17.65 -8.65 35.44
CA CYS A 363 16.97 -7.38 35.14
C CYS A 363 17.18 -6.40 36.29
N GLU A 364 17.65 -5.19 35.99
CA GLU A 364 17.90 -4.13 36.95
C GLU A 364 16.69 -3.19 37.15
N CYS A 365 15.64 -3.34 36.36
CA CYS A 365 14.47 -2.48 36.40
C CYS A 365 13.57 -2.79 37.56
N SER A 366 13.13 -1.73 38.26
CA SER A 366 12.07 -1.83 39.26
C SER A 366 10.71 -2.19 38.60
N ALA A 367 9.80 -2.77 39.36
CA ALA A 367 8.44 -3.06 38.88
C ALA A 367 7.71 -1.80 38.35
N GLY A 368 7.99 -0.62 38.99
CA GLY A 368 7.43 0.65 38.53
C GLY A 368 7.95 1.11 37.16
N GLU A 369 9.22 0.88 36.87
CA GLU A 369 9.82 1.19 35.56
C GLU A 369 9.28 0.27 34.49
N ILE A 370 9.16 -1.04 34.75
CA ILE A 370 8.56 -2.01 33.82
C ILE A 370 7.13 -1.60 33.52
N LYS A 371 6.31 -1.30 34.53
CA LYS A 371 4.92 -0.88 34.37
C LYS A 371 4.80 0.43 33.58
N ARG A 372 5.70 1.40 33.79
CA ARG A 372 5.74 2.66 33.04
C ARG A 372 6.11 2.44 31.58
N TYR A 373 7.04 1.53 31.30
CA TYR A 373 7.47 1.18 29.96
C TYR A 373 6.36 0.49 29.15
N THR A 374 5.71 -0.50 29.74
CA THR A 374 4.61 -1.24 29.08
C THR A 374 3.38 -0.35 28.86
N ARG A 375 3.08 0.58 29.79
CA ARG A 375 1.97 1.54 29.67
C ARG A 375 2.16 2.61 28.58
N LYS A 376 3.34 2.71 27.94
CA LYS A 376 3.50 3.52 26.73
C LYS A 376 2.60 3.01 25.60
N ILE A 377 2.33 1.71 25.57
CA ILE A 377 1.39 1.08 24.64
C ILE A 377 0.02 1.06 25.33
N SER A 378 -0.99 1.64 24.66
CA SER A 378 -2.34 1.65 25.24
C SER A 378 -2.99 0.26 25.19
N GLY A 379 -3.79 -0.06 26.23
CA GLY A 379 -4.59 -1.28 26.26
C GLY A 379 -5.43 -1.46 24.98
N PRO A 380 -6.17 -0.43 24.51
CA PRO A 380 -6.92 -0.51 23.27
C PRO A 380 -6.10 -0.85 22.01
N LEU A 381 -4.81 -0.49 21.94
CA LEU A 381 -3.94 -0.90 20.83
C LEU A 381 -3.53 -2.38 20.98
N LEU A 382 -3.15 -2.79 22.18
CA LEU A 382 -2.81 -4.19 22.49
C LEU A 382 -3.99 -5.13 22.24
N ASP A 383 -5.20 -4.70 22.59
CA ASP A 383 -6.41 -5.45 22.27
C ASP A 383 -6.59 -5.71 20.77
N ARG A 384 -6.01 -4.87 19.89
CA ARG A 384 -6.09 -5.01 18.43
C ARG A 384 -5.02 -5.91 17.83
N ILE A 385 -4.07 -6.35 18.64
CA ILE A 385 -3.05 -7.33 18.23
C ILE A 385 -3.58 -8.73 18.62
N ASP A 386 -3.67 -9.64 17.65
CA ASP A 386 -4.32 -10.92 17.84
C ASP A 386 -3.43 -11.95 18.53
N ILE A 387 -2.14 -11.95 18.18
CA ILE A 387 -1.15 -12.93 18.58
C ILE A 387 -0.05 -12.22 19.38
N HIS A 388 0.25 -12.75 20.57
CA HIS A 388 1.32 -12.28 21.42
C HIS A 388 2.29 -13.42 21.66
N ILE A 389 3.57 -13.21 21.35
CA ILE A 389 4.61 -14.23 21.53
C ILE A 389 5.80 -13.71 22.29
N ARG A 390 6.41 -14.59 23.09
CA ARG A 390 7.68 -14.33 23.72
C ARG A 390 8.80 -15.08 23.01
N VAL A 391 9.85 -14.36 22.64
CA VAL A 391 11.02 -14.89 21.94
C VAL A 391 12.21 -14.86 22.89
N SER A 392 12.74 -16.04 23.23
CA SER A 392 13.95 -16.20 24.03
C SER A 392 15.20 -16.15 23.14
N ARG A 393 16.37 -16.06 23.74
CA ARG A 393 17.62 -16.32 23.01
C ARG A 393 17.65 -17.74 22.50
N VAL A 394 18.29 -17.94 21.34
CA VAL A 394 18.56 -19.26 20.80
C VAL A 394 19.67 -19.89 21.64
N ASP A 395 19.45 -21.13 22.08
CA ASP A 395 20.48 -21.87 22.82
C ASP A 395 21.65 -22.22 21.90
N TYR A 396 22.86 -22.26 22.48
CA TYR A 396 24.09 -22.57 21.73
C TYR A 396 23.99 -23.90 20.96
N ASN A 397 23.34 -24.91 21.56
CA ASN A 397 23.13 -26.21 20.95
C ASN A 397 22.24 -26.14 19.70
N ASP A 398 21.21 -25.27 19.71
CA ASP A 398 20.33 -25.07 18.57
C ASP A 398 21.08 -24.41 17.40
N LEU A 399 22.03 -23.50 17.68
CA LEU A 399 22.84 -22.82 16.65
C LEU A 399 23.78 -23.78 15.92
N HIS A 400 24.18 -24.87 16.57
CA HIS A 400 25.10 -25.88 16.00
C HIS A 400 24.38 -27.14 15.48
N THR A 401 23.05 -27.14 15.47
CA THR A 401 22.27 -28.25 14.93
C THR A 401 22.47 -28.33 13.41
N THR A 402 22.91 -29.51 12.94
CA THR A 402 23.14 -29.79 11.52
C THR A 402 21.83 -29.98 10.73
N GLN A 403 20.72 -30.17 11.41
CA GLN A 403 19.40 -30.24 10.77
C GLN A 403 18.98 -28.85 10.27
N ARG A 404 18.74 -28.76 8.97
CA ARG A 404 18.16 -27.56 8.39
C ARG A 404 16.74 -27.37 8.97
N ALA A 405 16.44 -26.16 9.41
CA ALA A 405 15.10 -25.79 9.80
C ALA A 405 14.16 -25.84 8.57
N GLU A 406 12.86 -25.83 8.82
CA GLU A 406 11.85 -25.87 7.77
C GLU A 406 11.94 -24.64 6.84
N SER A 407 11.87 -24.88 5.54
CA SER A 407 11.99 -23.80 4.53
C SER A 407 10.75 -22.91 4.46
N SER A 408 10.92 -21.66 4.09
CA SER A 408 9.81 -20.74 3.79
C SER A 408 8.85 -21.31 2.75
N ALA A 409 9.33 -22.06 1.77
CA ALA A 409 8.51 -22.67 0.73
C ALA A 409 7.52 -23.70 1.31
N ALA A 410 7.97 -24.54 2.25
CA ALA A 410 7.11 -25.53 2.90
C ALA A 410 6.03 -24.85 3.76
N ILE A 411 6.40 -23.83 4.54
CA ILE A 411 5.46 -23.04 5.34
C ILE A 411 4.46 -22.31 4.44
N ARG A 412 4.94 -21.67 3.38
CA ARG A 412 4.09 -20.97 2.40
C ARG A 412 3.04 -21.89 1.78
N ALA A 413 3.38 -23.13 1.46
CA ALA A 413 2.43 -24.07 0.89
C ALA A 413 1.22 -24.31 1.83
N ARG A 414 1.46 -24.46 3.14
CA ARG A 414 0.38 -24.60 4.14
C ARG A 414 -0.42 -23.30 4.30
N VAL A 415 0.26 -22.16 4.31
CA VAL A 415 -0.36 -20.84 4.37
C VAL A 415 -1.28 -20.62 3.17
N VAL A 416 -0.83 -20.95 1.96
CA VAL A 416 -1.63 -20.82 0.73
C VAL A 416 -2.87 -21.72 0.78
N ALA A 417 -2.74 -22.97 1.22
CA ALA A 417 -3.87 -23.89 1.36
C ALA A 417 -4.93 -23.36 2.36
N ALA A 418 -4.48 -22.83 3.51
CA ALA A 418 -5.37 -22.25 4.50
C ALA A 418 -6.06 -20.97 3.98
N ARG A 419 -5.33 -20.12 3.26
CA ARG A 419 -5.88 -18.90 2.63
C ARG A 419 -6.92 -19.21 1.56
N GLU A 420 -6.70 -20.25 0.76
CA GLU A 420 -7.68 -20.67 -0.25
C GLU A 420 -8.99 -21.12 0.40
N ALA A 421 -8.92 -21.92 1.49
CA ALA A 421 -10.11 -22.30 2.25
C ALA A 421 -10.88 -21.08 2.80
N GLN A 422 -10.15 -20.06 3.26
CA GLN A 422 -10.74 -18.79 3.74
C GLN A 422 -11.37 -18.00 2.58
N ARG A 423 -10.68 -17.90 1.46
CA ARG A 423 -11.17 -17.20 0.26
C ARG A 423 -12.48 -17.80 -0.24
N VAL A 424 -12.57 -19.10 -0.33
CA VAL A 424 -13.82 -19.79 -0.70
C VAL A 424 -14.93 -19.50 0.30
N ARG A 425 -14.64 -19.56 1.61
CA ARG A 425 -15.60 -19.30 2.70
C ARG A 425 -16.11 -17.86 2.70
N LEU A 426 -15.26 -16.90 2.44
CA LEU A 426 -15.53 -15.46 2.60
C LEU A 426 -15.82 -14.73 1.28
N LYS A 427 -15.84 -15.45 0.14
CA LYS A 427 -16.02 -14.89 -1.20
C LYS A 427 -17.22 -13.95 -1.34
N SER A 428 -18.35 -14.29 -0.71
CA SER A 428 -19.59 -13.50 -0.80
C SER A 428 -19.52 -12.15 -0.06
N TYR A 429 -18.46 -11.90 0.69
CA TYR A 429 -18.24 -10.68 1.48
C TYR A 429 -17.05 -9.86 0.99
N ASP A 430 -16.39 -10.30 -0.06
CA ASP A 430 -15.15 -9.69 -0.58
C ASP A 430 -14.06 -9.59 0.49
N LEU A 431 -13.92 -10.66 1.29
CA LEU A 431 -12.92 -10.78 2.35
C LEU A 431 -11.95 -11.92 2.03
N PHE A 432 -10.69 -11.73 2.43
CA PHE A 432 -9.58 -12.61 2.02
C PHE A 432 -9.01 -13.46 3.15
N CYS A 433 -9.32 -13.14 4.42
CA CYS A 433 -8.74 -13.86 5.56
C CYS A 433 -9.62 -13.79 6.82
N ASN A 434 -9.36 -14.73 7.75
CA ASN A 434 -10.15 -14.85 8.97
C ASN A 434 -10.08 -13.64 9.89
N ALA A 435 -8.95 -12.91 9.94
CA ALA A 435 -8.84 -11.70 10.73
C ALA A 435 -9.86 -10.62 10.31
N GLN A 436 -10.38 -10.70 9.09
CA GLN A 436 -11.38 -9.76 8.55
C GLN A 436 -12.82 -10.05 8.99
N MET A 437 -13.10 -11.24 9.53
CA MET A 437 -14.44 -11.60 9.94
C MET A 437 -14.98 -10.67 11.03
N ASN A 438 -16.24 -10.26 10.90
CA ASN A 438 -16.99 -9.60 11.95
C ASN A 438 -17.67 -10.63 12.88
N HIS A 439 -18.30 -10.17 13.95
CA HIS A 439 -18.95 -11.03 14.93
C HIS A 439 -20.04 -11.95 14.34
N SER A 440 -20.83 -11.49 13.37
CA SER A 440 -21.86 -12.31 12.72
C SER A 440 -21.25 -13.43 11.87
N MET A 441 -20.11 -13.17 11.22
CA MET A 441 -19.37 -14.18 10.45
C MET A 441 -18.70 -15.20 11.35
N ILE A 442 -18.18 -14.77 12.51
CA ILE A 442 -17.61 -15.69 13.51
C ILE A 442 -18.68 -16.71 13.93
N LYS A 443 -19.88 -16.27 14.29
CA LYS A 443 -21.00 -17.15 14.63
C LYS A 443 -21.35 -18.12 13.51
N LYS A 444 -21.26 -17.70 12.26
CA LYS A 444 -21.64 -18.50 11.09
C LYS A 444 -20.56 -19.54 10.71
N TYR A 445 -19.29 -19.17 10.77
CA TYR A 445 -18.20 -19.93 10.17
C TYR A 445 -17.23 -20.57 11.17
N CYS A 446 -17.27 -20.15 12.43
CA CYS A 446 -16.37 -20.67 13.47
C CYS A 446 -17.12 -21.59 14.43
N ARG A 447 -17.54 -22.76 13.92
CA ARG A 447 -18.21 -23.77 14.76
C ARG A 447 -17.20 -24.42 15.69
N LEU A 448 -17.51 -24.42 16.98
CA LEU A 448 -16.70 -25.04 18.02
C LEU A 448 -17.27 -26.45 18.33
N GLN A 449 -16.39 -27.40 18.63
CA GLN A 449 -16.79 -28.65 19.25
C GLN A 449 -17.09 -28.42 20.74
N SER A 450 -17.87 -29.26 21.38
CA SER A 450 -18.32 -29.05 22.76
C SER A 450 -17.19 -28.98 23.79
N ASP A 451 -16.12 -29.72 23.58
CA ASP A 451 -14.90 -29.65 24.40
C ASP A 451 -14.11 -28.34 24.18
N ALA A 452 -14.12 -27.81 22.97
CA ALA A 452 -13.52 -26.52 22.64
C ALA A 452 -14.27 -25.34 23.29
N GLU A 453 -15.62 -25.40 23.34
CA GLU A 453 -16.44 -24.43 24.06
C GLU A 453 -16.12 -24.41 25.56
N GLY A 454 -16.02 -25.56 26.19
CA GLY A 454 -15.70 -25.67 27.63
C GLY A 454 -14.33 -25.07 27.97
N ILE A 455 -13.30 -25.27 27.12
CA ILE A 455 -11.97 -24.66 27.30
C ILE A 455 -12.04 -23.13 27.15
N LEU A 456 -12.78 -22.64 26.15
CA LEU A 456 -12.92 -21.22 25.90
C LEU A 456 -13.66 -20.51 27.06
N GLU A 457 -14.74 -21.11 27.57
CA GLU A 457 -15.50 -20.62 28.72
C GLU A 457 -14.63 -20.57 29.98
N ALA A 458 -13.91 -21.62 30.28
CA ALA A 458 -12.98 -21.68 31.41
C ALA A 458 -11.90 -20.59 31.30
N ALA A 459 -11.34 -20.37 30.12
CA ALA A 459 -10.37 -19.32 29.87
C ALA A 459 -11.00 -17.90 30.03
N PHE A 460 -12.23 -17.72 29.54
CA PHE A 460 -12.95 -16.44 29.65
C PHE A 460 -13.08 -15.98 31.10
N HIS A 461 -13.47 -16.90 32.00
CA HIS A 461 -13.60 -16.59 33.41
C HIS A 461 -12.25 -16.46 34.15
N ARG A 462 -11.26 -17.30 33.80
CA ARG A 462 -9.97 -17.34 34.49
C ARG A 462 -9.07 -16.15 34.18
N ILE A 463 -9.08 -15.67 32.93
CA ILE A 463 -8.18 -14.60 32.43
C ILE A 463 -8.95 -13.28 32.26
N ASN A 464 -10.23 -13.25 32.61
CA ASN A 464 -11.08 -12.05 32.51
C ASN A 464 -11.10 -11.43 31.10
N LEU A 465 -11.31 -12.25 30.06
CA LEU A 465 -11.26 -11.85 28.68
C LEU A 465 -12.36 -10.84 28.33
N SER A 466 -12.02 -9.82 27.56
CA SER A 466 -13.02 -8.93 26.95
C SER A 466 -13.75 -9.66 25.80
N ALA A 467 -14.96 -9.20 25.43
CA ALA A 467 -15.68 -9.72 24.28
C ALA A 467 -14.87 -9.64 22.98
N ARG A 468 -14.05 -8.59 22.82
CA ARG A 468 -13.13 -8.45 21.68
C ARG A 468 -12.04 -9.53 21.70
N SER A 469 -11.47 -9.79 22.87
CA SER A 469 -10.46 -10.85 23.04
C SER A 469 -11.01 -12.22 22.74
N HIS A 470 -12.24 -12.51 23.15
CA HIS A 470 -12.97 -13.74 22.82
C HIS A 470 -13.09 -13.93 21.29
N ASP A 471 -13.59 -12.94 20.57
CA ASP A 471 -13.74 -13.03 19.11
C ASP A 471 -12.39 -13.23 18.40
N ARG A 472 -11.30 -12.62 18.91
CA ARG A 472 -9.96 -12.79 18.36
C ARG A 472 -9.41 -14.20 18.57
N ILE A 473 -9.58 -14.76 19.77
CA ILE A 473 -9.17 -16.14 20.04
C ILE A 473 -9.88 -17.09 19.07
N ILE A 474 -11.17 -16.90 18.83
CA ILE A 474 -11.92 -17.73 17.88
C ILE A 474 -11.41 -17.56 16.44
N LYS A 475 -11.09 -16.36 16.00
CA LYS A 475 -10.52 -16.13 14.66
C LYS A 475 -9.16 -16.80 14.49
N VAL A 476 -8.29 -16.70 15.50
CA VAL A 476 -6.98 -17.38 15.52
C VAL A 476 -7.18 -18.89 15.53
N ALA A 477 -8.07 -19.43 16.38
CA ALA A 477 -8.38 -20.85 16.44
C ALA A 477 -8.96 -21.37 15.10
N ARG A 478 -9.81 -20.57 14.41
CA ARG A 478 -10.29 -20.92 13.07
C ARG A 478 -9.13 -21.00 12.08
N THR A 479 -8.17 -20.12 12.17
CA THR A 479 -6.98 -20.15 11.30
C THR A 479 -6.10 -21.35 11.57
N ILE A 480 -5.92 -21.72 12.83
CA ILE A 480 -5.20 -22.94 13.21
C ILE A 480 -5.92 -24.18 12.65
N ALA A 481 -7.25 -24.22 12.77
CA ALA A 481 -8.04 -25.31 12.22
C ALA A 481 -8.01 -25.36 10.68
N ASP A 482 -7.92 -24.21 10.00
CA ASP A 482 -7.73 -24.14 8.53
C ASP A 482 -6.35 -24.70 8.13
N LEU A 483 -5.30 -24.39 8.89
CA LEU A 483 -3.95 -24.96 8.69
C LEU A 483 -3.92 -26.48 8.89
N ASP A 484 -4.74 -26.99 9.79
CA ASP A 484 -4.91 -28.43 10.05
C ASP A 484 -5.90 -29.10 9.06
N GLY A 485 -6.54 -28.35 8.15
CA GLY A 485 -7.55 -28.85 7.23
C GLY A 485 -8.87 -29.26 7.91
N ALA A 486 -9.11 -28.81 9.15
CA ALA A 486 -10.28 -29.18 9.94
C ALA A 486 -11.50 -28.32 9.63
N GLN A 487 -12.68 -28.92 9.53
CA GLN A 487 -13.93 -28.20 9.29
C GLN A 487 -14.42 -27.44 10.52
N GLU A 488 -14.27 -28.04 11.71
CA GLU A 488 -14.67 -27.47 13.00
C GLU A 488 -13.45 -27.16 13.88
N ILE A 489 -13.66 -26.28 14.83
CA ILE A 489 -12.63 -25.87 15.78
C ILE A 489 -12.64 -26.86 16.96
N ALA A 490 -11.60 -27.66 17.09
CA ALA A 490 -11.41 -28.63 18.20
C ALA A 490 -10.70 -27.97 19.39
N ALA A 491 -10.73 -28.64 20.53
CA ALA A 491 -10.09 -28.22 21.79
C ALA A 491 -8.62 -27.81 21.63
N LYS A 492 -7.84 -28.57 20.85
CA LYS A 492 -6.42 -28.22 20.58
C LYS A 492 -6.23 -26.88 19.91
N HIS A 493 -7.14 -26.48 18.99
CA HIS A 493 -7.05 -25.21 18.27
C HIS A 493 -7.32 -24.02 19.19
N ILE A 494 -8.30 -24.17 20.10
CA ILE A 494 -8.59 -23.14 21.12
C ILE A 494 -7.45 -23.04 22.13
N ALA A 495 -6.90 -24.17 22.59
CA ALA A 495 -5.78 -24.17 23.53
C ALA A 495 -4.55 -23.43 22.95
N GLU A 496 -4.17 -23.74 21.70
CA GLU A 496 -3.08 -23.04 21.00
C GLU A 496 -3.38 -21.54 20.84
N ALA A 497 -4.60 -21.15 20.45
CA ALA A 497 -4.99 -19.77 20.29
C ALA A 497 -4.96 -18.98 21.62
N ILE A 498 -5.37 -19.59 22.73
CA ILE A 498 -5.29 -19.00 24.07
C ILE A 498 -3.82 -18.80 24.47
N GLN A 499 -2.97 -19.80 24.25
CA GLN A 499 -1.54 -19.72 24.54
C GLN A 499 -0.88 -18.57 23.76
N LEU A 500 -1.21 -18.43 22.49
CA LEU A 500 -0.69 -17.33 21.65
C LEU A 500 -1.18 -15.92 22.06
N ARG A 501 -2.08 -15.80 23.01
CA ARG A 501 -2.55 -14.51 23.54
C ARG A 501 -2.13 -14.23 24.98
N SER A 502 -1.91 -15.26 25.79
CA SER A 502 -1.70 -15.12 27.24
C SER A 502 -0.24 -15.10 27.67
N ASP A 503 0.72 -15.39 26.78
CA ASP A 503 2.09 -15.78 27.20
C ASP A 503 3.13 -14.63 27.19
N ILE A 504 2.73 -13.37 27.27
CA ILE A 504 3.74 -12.28 27.24
C ILE A 504 4.30 -11.92 28.62
N GLY A 505 3.73 -12.45 29.73
CA GLY A 505 4.23 -12.17 31.08
C GLY A 505 4.30 -10.69 31.47
N LEU A 506 3.65 -9.83 30.71
CA LEU A 506 3.48 -8.42 30.98
C LEU A 506 2.14 -8.26 31.68
N ASN A 507 2.15 -8.17 33.01
CA ASN A 507 0.98 -7.73 33.78
C ASN A 507 0.70 -6.28 33.39
N ILE A 508 -0.17 -6.09 32.39
CA ILE A 508 -0.56 -4.78 31.84
C ILE A 508 -1.77 -4.21 32.61
N ASP A 509 -2.25 -4.94 33.63
CA ASP A 509 -3.36 -4.49 34.52
C ASP A 509 -2.97 -3.35 35.48
#